data_84665a2e4b62c04f2d85ac8b7b7f64f8
#
_entry.id   84665a2e4b62c04f2d85ac8b7b7f64f8
#
_cell.length_a   1.000
_cell.length_b   1.000
_cell.length_c   1.000
_cell.angle_alpha   90.00
_cell.angle_beta   90.00
_cell.angle_gamma   90.00
#
_symmetry.space_group_name_H-M   'P 1'
#
loop_
_entity.id
_entity.type
_entity.pdbx_description
1 polymer ?
#
loop_
_entity_poly.entity_id
_entity_poly.type
_entity_poly.pdbx_seq_one_letter_code
_entity_poly.pdbx_strand_id
1 'polypeptide(L)'
;IAPGQPFRLQQTRSAADVAIMKEIVRQTPELRDAVYSLINRDVNKALSGLENVKPVQVPRLKGAWAPENSVTEFSRLQERELAKAAQEAEKKGEAFPDVPVTLYEAIVRDYTGRTPEAREQTLIVTHLNEDRRVLNSMIQDALAKPGEQQVTVPVLTTANIRDGELRRLSTWEAHPGALALVDNVYHRIAGISKEDGLITLEDKAGNTRLISPREAAAEGVTLYNPETIRVGAGDRMRFTKSDRERGYVANSVWTVTAVSGDSVTLSDGKQTRVVRPGQDRAEQHIDLAYAITAHSAQGASETFAIALEGTEGGRKQMAGFESAYVALSRMKQHVQVYTDDRQGWVKAINSAEQKGTAHDVLEPKSEREMMNAERLFSTARELRDVA
;
A
#
# COMPACT_ATOMS: atom_id res chain seq x y z
N ILE A 1 8.67 -5.67 -38.38
CA ILE A 1 9.17 -5.69 -36.99
C ILE A 1 10.70 -5.59 -37.08
N ALA A 2 11.25 -4.48 -36.62
CA ALA A 2 12.71 -4.30 -36.65
C ALA A 2 13.36 -5.38 -35.76
N PRO A 3 14.37 -6.11 -36.29
CA PRO A 3 14.96 -7.27 -35.58
C PRO A 3 15.61 -6.96 -34.23
N GLY A 4 15.72 -5.69 -33.85
CA GLY A 4 16.33 -5.29 -32.58
C GLY A 4 15.37 -5.06 -31.39
N GLN A 5 14.05 -5.06 -31.60
CA GLN A 5 13.10 -4.77 -30.54
C GLN A 5 12.98 -5.86 -29.45
N PRO A 6 12.98 -7.16 -29.75
CA PRO A 6 12.96 -8.20 -28.72
C PRO A 6 14.20 -8.17 -27.82
N PHE A 7 15.33 -7.78 -28.35
CA PHE A 7 16.60 -7.72 -27.62
C PHE A 7 16.67 -6.52 -26.65
N ARG A 8 16.14 -5.36 -27.06
CA ARG A 8 16.01 -4.19 -26.17
C ARG A 8 15.03 -4.43 -25.04
N LEU A 9 13.97 -5.21 -25.28
CA LEU A 9 12.97 -5.59 -24.29
C LEU A 9 13.55 -6.46 -23.18
N GLN A 10 14.52 -7.31 -23.48
CA GLN A 10 15.21 -8.16 -22.50
C GLN A 10 16.27 -7.40 -21.69
N GLN A 11 16.95 -6.42 -22.28
CA GLN A 11 18.02 -5.67 -21.63
C GLN A 11 17.52 -4.61 -20.62
N THR A 12 16.28 -4.16 -20.74
CA THR A 12 15.69 -3.11 -19.87
C THR A 12 14.84 -3.63 -18.73
N ARG A 13 14.84 -4.95 -18.48
CA ARG A 13 14.11 -5.52 -17.33
C ARG A 13 14.78 -5.12 -16.03
N SER A 14 14.05 -4.41 -15.18
CA SER A 14 14.51 -4.12 -13.83
C SER A 14 14.55 -5.40 -13.00
N ALA A 15 15.41 -5.45 -11.98
CA ALA A 15 15.45 -6.55 -11.03
C ALA A 15 14.10 -6.74 -10.32
N ALA A 16 13.32 -5.65 -10.16
CA ALA A 16 11.98 -5.67 -9.60
C ALA A 16 11.00 -6.46 -10.49
N ASP A 17 11.08 -6.30 -11.82
CA ASP A 17 10.22 -7.02 -12.77
C ASP A 17 10.49 -8.53 -12.74
N VAL A 18 11.77 -8.91 -12.65
CA VAL A 18 12.17 -10.33 -12.52
C VAL A 18 11.68 -10.91 -11.20
N ALA A 19 11.74 -10.15 -10.11
CA ALA A 19 11.24 -10.58 -8.80
C ALA A 19 9.72 -10.81 -8.83
N ILE A 20 8.95 -9.91 -9.43
CA ILE A 20 7.50 -10.05 -9.60
C ILE A 20 7.17 -11.31 -10.43
N MET A 21 7.91 -11.54 -11.49
CA MET A 21 7.74 -12.72 -12.34
C MET A 21 7.97 -14.03 -11.57
N LYS A 22 9.02 -14.09 -10.76
CA LYS A 22 9.31 -15.24 -9.89
C LYS A 22 8.20 -15.46 -8.87
N GLU A 23 7.63 -14.39 -8.32
CA GLU A 23 6.52 -14.46 -7.39
C GLU A 23 5.24 -15.01 -8.03
N ILE A 24 4.90 -14.57 -9.24
CA ILE A 24 3.74 -15.09 -9.99
C ILE A 24 3.88 -16.61 -10.22
N VAL A 25 5.06 -17.06 -10.58
CA VAL A 25 5.31 -18.50 -10.83
C VAL A 25 5.21 -19.33 -9.55
N ARG A 26 5.50 -18.76 -8.39
CA ARG A 26 5.41 -19.44 -7.09
C ARG A 26 4.01 -19.50 -6.51
N GLN A 27 3.03 -18.80 -7.07
CA GLN A 27 1.67 -18.80 -6.57
C GLN A 27 1.00 -20.17 -6.76
N THR A 28 -0.02 -20.47 -5.93
CA THR A 28 -0.85 -21.65 -6.12
C THR A 28 -1.53 -21.61 -7.49
N PRO A 29 -1.85 -22.77 -8.11
CA PRO A 29 -2.44 -22.79 -9.45
C PRO A 29 -3.69 -21.92 -9.61
N GLU A 30 -4.60 -21.93 -8.63
CA GLU A 30 -5.86 -21.16 -8.67
C GLU A 30 -5.58 -19.66 -8.66
N LEU A 31 -4.68 -19.23 -7.79
CA LEU A 31 -4.30 -17.83 -7.68
C LEU A 31 -3.49 -17.38 -8.90
N ARG A 32 -2.61 -18.23 -9.39
CA ARG A 32 -1.85 -18.00 -10.62
C ARG A 32 -2.77 -17.79 -11.81
N ASP A 33 -3.78 -18.61 -11.99
CA ASP A 33 -4.75 -18.51 -13.08
C ASP A 33 -5.55 -17.21 -12.99
N ALA A 34 -5.94 -16.78 -11.79
CA ALA A 34 -6.59 -15.50 -11.58
C ALA A 34 -5.68 -14.32 -11.97
N VAL A 35 -4.41 -14.35 -11.56
CA VAL A 35 -3.42 -13.32 -11.92
C VAL A 35 -3.17 -13.31 -13.43
N TYR A 36 -3.03 -14.46 -14.07
CA TYR A 36 -2.89 -14.53 -15.52
C TYR A 36 -4.13 -14.03 -16.27
N SER A 37 -5.32 -14.28 -15.75
CA SER A 37 -6.56 -13.77 -16.34
C SER A 37 -6.64 -12.26 -16.24
N LEU A 38 -6.19 -11.68 -15.11
CA LEU A 38 -6.08 -10.23 -14.94
C LEU A 38 -5.04 -9.67 -15.91
N ILE A 39 -3.91 -10.32 -16.05
CA ILE A 39 -2.84 -10.00 -17.00
C ILE A 39 -3.36 -9.97 -18.44
N ASN A 40 -4.17 -10.95 -18.81
CA ASN A 40 -4.81 -11.01 -20.12
C ASN A 40 -6.00 -10.05 -20.26
N ARG A 41 -6.21 -9.19 -19.25
CA ARG A 41 -7.28 -8.21 -19.19
C ARG A 41 -8.70 -8.80 -19.20
N ASP A 42 -8.80 -10.04 -18.77
CA ASP A 42 -10.07 -10.69 -18.51
C ASP A 42 -10.42 -10.59 -17.03
N VAL A 43 -10.94 -9.44 -16.65
CA VAL A 43 -11.25 -9.11 -15.25
C VAL A 43 -12.31 -10.03 -14.66
N ASN A 44 -13.34 -10.35 -15.43
CA ASN A 44 -14.41 -11.24 -14.97
C ASN A 44 -13.89 -12.65 -14.66
N LYS A 45 -13.03 -13.18 -15.51
CA LYS A 45 -12.40 -14.47 -15.30
C LYS A 45 -11.43 -14.44 -14.12
N ALA A 46 -10.68 -13.35 -13.93
CA ALA A 46 -9.80 -13.16 -12.79
C ALA A 46 -10.59 -13.16 -11.48
N LEU A 47 -11.70 -12.43 -11.41
CA LEU A 47 -12.56 -12.39 -10.23
C LEU A 47 -13.23 -13.73 -9.95
N SER A 48 -13.70 -14.43 -10.98
CA SER A 48 -14.23 -15.79 -10.83
C SER A 48 -13.18 -16.76 -10.32
N GLY A 49 -11.94 -16.66 -10.79
CA GLY A 49 -10.82 -17.43 -10.29
C GLY A 49 -10.52 -17.16 -8.81
N LEU A 50 -10.58 -15.91 -8.37
CA LEU A 50 -10.44 -15.53 -6.96
C LEU A 50 -11.59 -16.05 -6.10
N GLU A 51 -12.80 -16.04 -6.60
CA GLU A 51 -13.97 -16.57 -5.88
C GLU A 51 -13.86 -18.10 -5.63
N ASN A 52 -13.17 -18.82 -6.51
CA ASN A 52 -12.92 -20.24 -6.35
C ASN A 52 -11.81 -20.56 -5.34
N VAL A 53 -10.99 -19.59 -4.96
CA VAL A 53 -9.99 -19.75 -3.90
C VAL A 53 -10.71 -19.69 -2.56
N LYS A 54 -10.72 -20.81 -1.84
CA LYS A 54 -11.44 -20.89 -0.55
C LYS A 54 -10.75 -20.04 0.52
N PRO A 55 -11.46 -19.09 1.16
CA PRO A 55 -10.91 -18.29 2.26
C PRO A 55 -10.43 -19.13 3.45
N VAL A 56 -10.94 -20.37 3.55
CA VAL A 56 -10.64 -21.32 4.65
C VAL A 56 -9.19 -21.79 4.67
N GLN A 57 -8.39 -21.53 3.63
CA GLN A 57 -6.98 -21.94 3.57
C GLN A 57 -6.07 -21.11 4.50
N VAL A 58 -6.54 -19.99 4.98
CA VAL A 58 -5.80 -19.14 5.91
C VAL A 58 -6.03 -19.63 7.34
N PRO A 59 -4.97 -20.00 8.09
CA PRO A 59 -5.13 -20.42 9.48
C PRO A 59 -5.77 -19.35 10.34
N ARG A 60 -6.84 -19.72 11.05
CA ARG A 60 -7.63 -18.84 11.90
C ARG A 60 -7.74 -19.36 13.32
N LEU A 61 -7.91 -18.44 14.25
CA LEU A 61 -8.21 -18.76 15.62
C LEU A 61 -9.63 -19.34 15.70
N LYS A 62 -9.86 -20.22 16.69
CA LYS A 62 -11.17 -20.83 16.89
C LYS A 62 -12.23 -19.76 17.14
N GLY A 63 -13.33 -19.85 16.41
CA GLY A 63 -14.44 -18.89 16.53
C GLY A 63 -14.20 -17.54 15.87
N ALA A 64 -13.09 -17.36 15.16
CA ALA A 64 -12.83 -16.12 14.44
C ALA A 64 -13.79 -15.97 13.25
N TRP A 65 -14.26 -14.76 13.03
CA TRP A 65 -15.02 -14.44 11.85
C TRP A 65 -14.13 -14.58 10.59
N ALA A 66 -14.72 -15.07 9.52
CA ALA A 66 -14.05 -15.16 8.22
C ALA A 66 -15.00 -14.74 7.11
N PRO A 67 -14.49 -14.13 6.04
CA PRO A 67 -15.31 -13.84 4.87
C PRO A 67 -15.74 -15.14 4.17
N GLU A 68 -16.94 -15.14 3.59
CA GLU A 68 -17.47 -16.30 2.85
C GLU A 68 -16.85 -16.40 1.46
N ASN A 69 -16.53 -15.27 0.84
CA ASN A 69 -16.01 -15.17 -0.51
C ASN A 69 -14.68 -14.44 -0.55
N SER A 70 -13.85 -14.76 -1.53
CA SER A 70 -12.55 -14.09 -1.75
C SER A 70 -12.67 -12.63 -2.19
N VAL A 71 -13.84 -12.21 -2.66
CA VAL A 71 -14.19 -10.80 -2.89
C VAL A 71 -15.43 -10.50 -2.05
N THR A 72 -15.27 -9.66 -1.05
CA THR A 72 -16.32 -9.29 -0.10
C THR A 72 -16.63 -7.80 -0.26
N GLU A 73 -17.90 -7.49 -0.47
CA GLU A 73 -18.37 -6.11 -0.64
C GLU A 73 -19.01 -5.58 0.64
N PHE A 74 -18.66 -4.34 0.99
CA PHE A 74 -19.36 -3.51 1.98
C PHE A 74 -19.60 -2.13 1.37
N SER A 75 -20.74 -1.96 0.70
CA SER A 75 -21.14 -0.66 0.17
C SER A 75 -21.58 0.26 1.31
N ARG A 76 -21.59 1.56 1.06
CA ARG A 76 -22.12 2.55 2.03
C ARG A 76 -23.56 2.26 2.40
N LEU A 77 -24.36 1.80 1.44
CA LEU A 77 -25.75 1.43 1.72
C LEU A 77 -25.83 0.24 2.68
N GLN A 78 -25.03 -0.81 2.43
CA GLN A 78 -24.94 -1.97 3.33
C GLN A 78 -24.48 -1.57 4.71
N GLU A 79 -23.47 -0.72 4.83
CA GLU A 79 -22.98 -0.21 6.13
C GLU A 79 -24.08 0.53 6.91
N ARG A 80 -24.86 1.38 6.24
CA ARG A 80 -25.98 2.10 6.85
C ARG A 80 -27.07 1.17 7.30
N GLU A 81 -27.43 0.19 6.49
CA GLU A 81 -28.47 -0.81 6.83
C GLU A 81 -28.04 -1.68 8.01
N LEU A 82 -26.77 -2.12 8.03
CA LEU A 82 -26.23 -2.89 9.15
C LEU A 82 -26.16 -2.07 10.43
N ALA A 83 -25.73 -0.82 10.36
CA ALA A 83 -25.71 0.08 11.52
C ALA A 83 -27.10 0.31 12.08
N LYS A 84 -28.10 0.50 11.21
CA LYS A 84 -29.50 0.67 11.59
C LYS A 84 -30.06 -0.60 12.26
N ALA A 85 -29.79 -1.76 11.68
CA ALA A 85 -30.21 -3.04 12.23
C ALA A 85 -29.59 -3.32 13.62
N ALA A 86 -28.30 -2.98 13.80
CA ALA A 86 -27.62 -3.09 15.09
C ALA A 86 -28.23 -2.18 16.15
N GLN A 87 -28.56 -0.93 15.80
CA GLN A 87 -29.22 0.01 16.70
C GLN A 87 -30.64 -0.45 17.10
N GLU A 88 -31.41 -0.98 16.15
CA GLU A 88 -32.75 -1.50 16.42
C GLU A 88 -32.69 -2.73 17.33
N ALA A 89 -31.73 -3.61 17.14
CA ALA A 89 -31.51 -4.77 18.03
C ALA A 89 -31.15 -4.33 19.44
N GLU A 90 -30.28 -3.32 19.59
CA GLU A 90 -29.91 -2.76 20.89
C GLU A 90 -31.11 -2.15 21.60
N LYS A 91 -31.97 -1.39 20.91
CA LYS A 91 -33.19 -0.80 21.46
C LYS A 91 -34.21 -1.85 21.94
N LYS A 92 -34.27 -2.98 21.24
CA LYS A 92 -35.16 -4.10 21.58
C LYS A 92 -34.59 -5.07 22.62
N GLY A 93 -33.32 -4.89 23.02
CA GLY A 93 -32.62 -5.83 23.89
C GLY A 93 -32.32 -7.17 23.21
N GLU A 94 -32.38 -7.25 21.90
CA GLU A 94 -32.07 -8.44 21.12
C GLU A 94 -30.57 -8.52 20.83
N ALA A 95 -30.04 -9.74 20.74
CA ALA A 95 -28.65 -9.95 20.33
C ALA A 95 -28.47 -9.69 18.85
N PHE A 96 -27.51 -8.85 18.50
CA PHE A 96 -27.06 -8.68 17.12
C PHE A 96 -25.91 -9.65 16.83
N PRO A 97 -25.88 -10.31 15.67
CA PRO A 97 -24.78 -11.21 15.33
C PRO A 97 -23.42 -10.52 15.44
N ASP A 98 -22.42 -11.24 15.94
CA ASP A 98 -21.05 -10.74 16.06
C ASP A 98 -20.35 -10.80 14.69
N VAL A 99 -20.73 -9.90 13.80
CA VAL A 99 -20.23 -9.78 12.43
C VAL A 99 -19.77 -8.34 12.18
N PRO A 100 -18.81 -8.13 11.28
CA PRO A 100 -18.41 -6.78 10.91
C PRO A 100 -19.55 -6.02 10.23
N VAL A 101 -19.66 -4.73 10.53
CA VAL A 101 -20.72 -3.86 10.00
C VAL A 101 -20.16 -2.76 9.08
N THR A 102 -18.85 -2.63 8.98
CA THR A 102 -18.18 -1.70 8.07
C THR A 102 -17.06 -2.39 7.29
N LEU A 103 -16.64 -1.79 6.20
CA LEU A 103 -15.53 -2.26 5.38
C LEU A 103 -14.24 -2.37 6.19
N TYR A 104 -13.90 -1.33 6.94
CA TYR A 104 -12.72 -1.33 7.80
C TYR A 104 -12.81 -2.42 8.88
N GLU A 105 -13.96 -2.54 9.54
CA GLU A 105 -14.16 -3.56 10.56
C GLU A 105 -14.01 -4.97 10.00
N ALA A 106 -14.51 -5.22 8.79
CA ALA A 106 -14.35 -6.51 8.12
C ALA A 106 -12.87 -6.86 7.89
N ILE A 107 -12.10 -5.91 7.42
CA ILE A 107 -10.64 -6.09 7.21
C ILE A 107 -9.92 -6.34 8.53
N VAL A 108 -10.23 -5.56 9.55
CA VAL A 108 -9.62 -5.69 10.88
C VAL A 108 -9.95 -7.05 11.50
N ARG A 109 -11.19 -7.48 11.41
CA ARG A 109 -11.64 -8.77 11.96
C ARG A 109 -11.07 -9.96 11.19
N ASP A 110 -10.91 -9.84 9.88
CA ASP A 110 -10.21 -10.84 9.08
C ASP A 110 -8.76 -10.98 9.56
N TYR A 111 -8.04 -9.88 9.65
CA TYR A 111 -6.63 -9.88 10.04
C TYR A 111 -6.45 -10.40 11.48
N THR A 112 -7.19 -9.86 12.42
CA THR A 112 -7.05 -10.22 13.85
C THR A 112 -7.57 -11.62 14.15
N GLY A 113 -8.47 -12.15 13.33
CA GLY A 113 -8.96 -13.52 13.42
C GLY A 113 -7.99 -14.58 12.90
N ARG A 114 -6.94 -14.18 12.22
CA ARG A 114 -5.88 -15.10 11.76
C ARG A 114 -4.98 -15.48 12.94
N THR A 115 -4.33 -16.64 12.85
CA THR A 115 -3.35 -17.01 13.87
C THR A 115 -2.16 -16.04 13.86
N PRO A 116 -1.41 -15.90 14.98
CA PRO A 116 -0.23 -15.03 15.00
C PRO A 116 0.75 -15.32 13.87
N GLU A 117 0.98 -16.58 13.56
CA GLU A 117 1.88 -17.01 12.48
C GLU A 117 1.33 -16.59 11.11
N ALA A 118 0.03 -16.70 10.89
CA ALA A 118 -0.62 -16.26 9.66
C ALA A 118 -0.59 -14.73 9.52
N ARG A 119 -0.78 -13.98 10.62
CA ARG A 119 -0.68 -12.52 10.60
C ARG A 119 0.71 -12.05 10.20
N GLU A 120 1.76 -12.70 10.67
CA GLU A 120 3.14 -12.39 10.27
C GLU A 120 3.39 -12.57 8.78
N GLN A 121 2.61 -13.43 8.14
CA GLN A 121 2.68 -13.72 6.70
C GLN A 121 1.61 -12.99 5.89
N THR A 122 0.88 -12.07 6.49
CA THR A 122 -0.22 -11.35 5.85
C THR A 122 0.16 -9.89 5.65
N LEU A 123 0.01 -9.42 4.42
CA LEU A 123 0.17 -8.02 4.04
C LEU A 123 -1.20 -7.43 3.73
N ILE A 124 -1.55 -6.33 4.39
CA ILE A 124 -2.73 -5.55 4.03
C ILE A 124 -2.30 -4.44 3.09
N VAL A 125 -2.89 -4.39 1.91
CA VAL A 125 -2.56 -3.42 0.86
C VAL A 125 -3.74 -2.49 0.63
N THR A 126 -3.48 -1.19 0.72
CA THR A 126 -4.43 -0.13 0.42
C THR A 126 -3.88 0.78 -0.66
N HIS A 127 -4.71 1.68 -1.20
CA HIS A 127 -4.26 2.67 -2.19
C HIS A 127 -4.17 4.08 -1.61
N LEU A 128 -4.94 4.37 -0.57
CA LEU A 128 -4.95 5.67 0.11
C LEU A 128 -4.17 5.63 1.41
N ASN A 129 -3.44 6.69 1.69
CA ASN A 129 -2.79 6.89 2.99
C ASN A 129 -3.81 6.93 4.15
N GLU A 130 -5.00 7.48 3.90
CA GLU A 130 -6.07 7.50 4.90
C GLU A 130 -6.50 6.09 5.30
N ASP A 131 -6.74 5.21 4.32
CA ASP A 131 -7.11 3.82 4.58
C ASP A 131 -6.00 3.09 5.35
N ARG A 132 -4.76 3.30 4.97
CA ARG A 132 -3.60 2.75 5.67
C ARG A 132 -3.56 3.17 7.13
N ARG A 133 -3.71 4.47 7.40
CA ARG A 133 -3.68 5.01 8.76
C ARG A 133 -4.81 4.47 9.62
N VAL A 134 -6.02 4.47 9.10
CA VAL A 134 -7.19 3.97 9.83
C VAL A 134 -7.03 2.49 10.16
N LEU A 135 -6.65 1.67 9.18
CA LEU A 135 -6.47 0.23 9.39
C LEU A 135 -5.34 -0.07 10.38
N ASN A 136 -4.20 0.58 10.26
CA ASN A 136 -3.10 0.41 11.21
C ASN A 136 -3.53 0.76 12.64
N SER A 137 -4.24 1.86 12.82
CA SER A 137 -4.75 2.27 14.14
C SER A 137 -5.76 1.29 14.70
N MET A 138 -6.71 0.85 13.89
CA MET A 138 -7.75 -0.10 14.33
C MET A 138 -7.17 -1.47 14.68
N ILE A 139 -6.22 -1.95 13.91
CA ILE A 139 -5.55 -3.23 14.17
C ILE A 139 -4.71 -3.13 15.45
N GLN A 140 -3.97 -2.06 15.61
CA GLN A 140 -3.21 -1.79 16.82
C GLN A 140 -4.11 -1.82 18.06
N ASP A 141 -5.24 -1.14 18.02
CA ASP A 141 -6.21 -1.13 19.12
C ASP A 141 -6.80 -2.52 19.38
N ALA A 142 -7.10 -3.27 18.33
CA ALA A 142 -7.66 -4.62 18.45
C ALA A 142 -6.67 -5.64 19.02
N LEU A 143 -5.37 -5.47 18.78
CA LEU A 143 -4.31 -6.34 19.27
C LEU A 143 -3.69 -5.88 20.58
N ALA A 144 -3.98 -4.65 21.04
CA ALA A 144 -3.43 -4.10 22.27
C ALA A 144 -3.85 -4.92 23.47
N LYS A 145 -2.91 -5.17 24.37
CA LYS A 145 -3.17 -5.81 25.65
C LYS A 145 -3.47 -4.75 26.72
N PRO A 146 -4.37 -5.03 27.67
CA PRO A 146 -4.64 -4.10 28.78
C PRO A 146 -3.35 -3.74 29.54
N GLY A 147 -3.12 -2.45 29.77
CA GLY A 147 -1.97 -1.94 30.51
C GLY A 147 -0.66 -1.83 29.72
N GLU A 148 -0.67 -2.07 28.42
CA GLU A 148 0.50 -1.84 27.58
C GLU A 148 0.82 -0.33 27.49
N GLN A 149 2.10 0.00 27.67
CA GLN A 149 2.59 1.34 27.48
C GLN A 149 2.70 1.64 25.98
N GLN A 150 2.13 2.77 25.58
CA GLN A 150 2.26 3.30 24.22
C GLN A 150 2.90 4.68 24.27
N VAL A 151 3.71 4.98 23.25
CA VAL A 151 4.28 6.30 23.03
C VAL A 151 3.81 6.85 21.69
N THR A 152 3.75 8.16 21.57
CA THR A 152 3.47 8.83 20.29
C THR A 152 4.79 9.34 19.73
N VAL A 153 5.09 8.97 18.50
CA VAL A 153 6.34 9.34 17.84
C VAL A 153 6.07 10.07 16.51
N PRO A 154 6.89 11.06 16.15
CA PRO A 154 6.81 11.69 14.84
C PRO A 154 7.39 10.74 13.78
N VAL A 155 6.74 10.70 12.63
CA VAL A 155 7.17 9.92 11.48
C VAL A 155 7.07 10.74 10.20
N LEU A 156 7.80 10.33 9.18
CA LEU A 156 7.73 10.90 7.84
C LEU A 156 7.20 9.84 6.88
N THR A 157 6.03 10.09 6.34
CA THR A 157 5.42 9.19 5.35
C THR A 157 5.58 9.78 3.96
N THR A 158 5.73 8.93 2.95
CA THR A 158 5.80 9.43 1.57
C THR A 158 4.49 10.12 1.18
N ALA A 159 4.59 11.25 0.49
CA ALA A 159 3.43 11.97 -0.02
C ALA A 159 2.74 11.24 -1.19
N ASN A 160 3.28 10.10 -1.66
CA ASN A 160 2.79 9.31 -2.78
C ASN A 160 2.58 10.13 -4.07
N ILE A 161 3.50 11.04 -4.33
CA ILE A 161 3.48 11.89 -5.50
C ILE A 161 4.05 11.11 -6.69
N ARG A 162 3.28 11.04 -7.77
CA ARG A 162 3.74 10.48 -9.03
C ARG A 162 4.81 11.40 -9.62
N ASP A 163 5.80 10.84 -10.30
CA ASP A 163 6.93 11.60 -10.79
C ASP A 163 6.57 12.76 -11.72
N GLY A 164 5.53 12.62 -12.54
CA GLY A 164 5.04 13.71 -13.38
C GLY A 164 4.37 14.84 -12.59
N GLU A 165 3.81 14.55 -11.43
CA GLU A 165 3.11 15.52 -10.58
C GLU A 165 4.07 16.46 -9.83
N LEU A 166 5.27 16.02 -9.52
CA LEU A 166 6.27 16.86 -8.84
C LEU A 166 6.68 18.08 -9.68
N ARG A 167 6.55 18.00 -10.99
CA ARG A 167 6.83 19.08 -11.93
C ARG A 167 5.77 20.18 -11.95
N ARG A 168 4.63 19.95 -11.30
CA ARG A 168 3.51 20.88 -11.25
C ARG A 168 3.53 21.69 -9.96
N LEU A 169 3.45 23.00 -10.09
CA LEU A 169 3.39 23.88 -8.92
C LEU A 169 2.19 23.58 -8.03
N SER A 170 1.07 23.18 -8.63
CA SER A 170 -0.14 22.80 -7.91
C SER A 170 0.06 21.65 -6.93
N THR A 171 0.94 20.70 -7.24
CA THR A 171 1.30 19.61 -6.33
C THR A 171 1.96 20.14 -5.07
N TRP A 172 2.88 21.08 -5.20
CA TRP A 172 3.54 21.72 -4.07
C TRP A 172 2.57 22.55 -3.24
N GLU A 173 1.67 23.26 -3.88
CA GLU A 173 0.61 24.03 -3.21
C GLU A 173 -0.33 23.12 -2.41
N ALA A 174 -0.59 21.93 -2.90
CA ALA A 174 -1.43 20.93 -2.21
C ALA A 174 -0.74 20.27 -1.00
N HIS A 175 0.57 20.42 -0.85
CA HIS A 175 1.36 19.82 0.24
C HIS A 175 2.20 20.89 0.99
N PRO A 176 1.57 21.92 1.55
CA PRO A 176 2.32 23.05 2.16
C PRO A 176 3.10 22.67 3.42
N GLY A 177 2.66 21.64 4.12
CA GLY A 177 3.31 21.11 5.33
C GLY A 177 4.35 20.03 5.06
N ALA A 178 4.55 19.63 3.80
CA ALA A 178 5.49 18.57 3.45
C ALA A 178 6.94 19.04 3.68
N LEU A 179 7.81 18.06 3.95
CA LEU A 179 9.25 18.24 3.97
C LEU A 179 9.83 17.75 2.65
N ALA A 180 10.70 18.55 2.07
CA ALA A 180 11.44 18.19 0.86
C ALA A 180 12.84 17.68 1.24
N LEU A 181 13.18 16.50 0.79
CA LEU A 181 14.52 15.94 0.94
C LEU A 181 15.32 16.21 -0.33
N VAL A 182 16.37 17.00 -0.20
CA VAL A 182 17.27 17.40 -1.29
C VAL A 182 18.69 17.12 -0.83
N ASP A 183 19.43 16.28 -1.56
CA ASP A 183 20.82 15.93 -1.24
C ASP A 183 21.03 15.53 0.22
N ASN A 184 20.13 14.67 0.74
CA ASN A 184 20.08 14.21 2.13
C ASN A 184 19.84 15.29 3.18
N VAL A 185 19.40 16.49 2.77
CA VAL A 185 19.03 17.58 3.67
C VAL A 185 17.54 17.84 3.62
N TYR A 186 16.90 17.84 4.78
CA TYR A 186 15.46 18.11 4.91
C TYR A 186 15.20 19.62 4.90
N HIS A 187 14.23 20.01 4.08
CA HIS A 187 13.80 21.39 3.94
C HIS A 187 12.31 21.51 4.16
N ARG A 188 11.88 22.58 4.82
CA ARG A 188 10.48 22.98 4.80
C ARG A 188 10.18 23.80 3.55
N ILE A 189 8.94 23.82 3.12
CA ILE A 189 8.47 24.71 2.06
C ILE A 189 8.18 26.07 2.71
N ALA A 190 9.09 27.02 2.56
CA ALA A 190 8.99 28.33 3.18
C ALA A 190 8.06 29.28 2.41
N GLY A 191 7.90 29.08 1.13
CA GLY A 191 7.02 29.88 0.30
C GLY A 191 6.92 29.37 -1.12
N ILE A 192 5.86 29.76 -1.80
CA ILE A 192 5.61 29.44 -3.20
C ILE A 192 5.23 30.73 -3.91
N SER A 193 5.96 31.08 -4.95
CA SER A 193 5.64 32.20 -5.84
C SER A 193 4.95 31.71 -7.10
N LYS A 194 3.66 32.01 -7.24
CA LYS A 194 2.90 31.62 -8.44
C LYS A 194 3.35 32.40 -9.66
N GLU A 195 3.75 33.66 -9.50
CA GLU A 195 4.22 34.51 -10.59
C GLU A 195 5.50 34.00 -11.22
N ASP A 196 6.46 33.61 -10.37
CA ASP A 196 7.77 33.16 -10.83
C ASP A 196 7.84 31.64 -11.03
N GLY A 197 6.83 30.90 -10.58
CA GLY A 197 6.84 29.45 -10.61
C GLY A 197 7.96 28.84 -9.75
N LEU A 198 8.34 29.49 -8.66
CA LEU A 198 9.45 29.10 -7.80
C LEU A 198 8.98 28.74 -6.40
N ILE A 199 9.71 27.81 -5.81
CA ILE A 199 9.50 27.33 -4.45
C ILE A 199 10.71 27.73 -3.63
N THR A 200 10.47 28.29 -2.44
CA THR A 200 11.53 28.58 -1.47
C THR A 200 11.62 27.41 -0.49
N LEU A 201 12.76 26.74 -0.48
CA LEU A 201 13.08 25.69 0.48
C LEU A 201 14.00 26.24 1.56
N GLU A 202 13.75 25.88 2.81
CA GLU A 202 14.55 26.31 3.96
C GLU A 202 14.96 25.11 4.78
N ASP A 203 16.27 24.97 5.04
CA ASP A 203 16.81 23.94 5.90
C ASP A 203 16.75 24.33 7.39
N LYS A 204 17.16 23.42 8.26
CA LYS A 204 17.16 23.64 9.72
C LYS A 204 18.08 24.77 10.16
N ALA A 205 19.13 25.03 9.43
CA ALA A 205 20.07 26.13 9.71
C ALA A 205 19.59 27.49 9.23
N GLY A 206 18.42 27.57 8.57
CA GLY A 206 17.85 28.78 8.01
C GLY A 206 18.36 29.15 6.62
N ASN A 207 19.16 28.29 6.00
CA ASN A 207 19.59 28.47 4.62
C ASN A 207 18.40 28.28 3.69
N THR A 208 18.23 29.20 2.75
CA THR A 208 17.16 29.16 1.77
C THR A 208 17.67 28.86 0.37
N ARG A 209 16.84 28.18 -0.41
CA ARG A 209 17.10 27.88 -1.80
C ARG A 209 15.82 28.08 -2.61
N LEU A 210 15.93 28.74 -3.74
CA LEU A 210 14.87 28.83 -4.72
C LEU A 210 15.00 27.70 -5.74
N ILE A 211 13.93 26.99 -5.99
CA ILE A 211 13.91 25.88 -6.93
C ILE A 211 12.59 25.88 -7.72
N SER A 212 12.66 25.55 -9.01
CA SER A 212 11.45 25.32 -9.79
C SER A 212 10.97 23.87 -9.59
N PRO A 213 9.68 23.57 -9.81
CA PRO A 213 9.20 22.19 -9.79
C PRO A 213 9.95 21.25 -10.73
N ARG A 214 10.34 21.72 -11.90
CA ARG A 214 11.12 20.94 -12.87
C ARG A 214 12.53 20.61 -12.37
N GLU A 215 13.21 21.58 -11.77
CA GLU A 215 14.52 21.36 -11.17
C GLU A 215 14.43 20.37 -10.01
N ALA A 216 13.40 20.49 -9.17
CA ALA A 216 13.14 19.56 -8.06
C ALA A 216 12.95 18.12 -8.56
N ALA A 217 12.18 17.94 -9.63
CA ALA A 217 11.99 16.62 -10.23
C ALA A 217 13.29 16.08 -10.85
N ALA A 218 14.07 16.93 -11.50
CA ALA A 218 15.35 16.57 -12.11
C ALA A 218 16.41 16.18 -11.07
N GLU A 219 16.42 16.84 -9.91
CA GLU A 219 17.34 16.56 -8.80
C GLU A 219 16.89 15.39 -7.92
N GLY A 220 15.72 14.82 -8.19
CA GLY A 220 15.20 13.69 -7.43
C GLY A 220 14.70 14.06 -6.03
N VAL A 221 14.17 15.27 -5.87
CA VAL A 221 13.56 15.72 -4.60
C VAL A 221 12.38 14.83 -4.25
N THR A 222 12.31 14.40 -3.00
CA THR A 222 11.20 13.62 -2.47
C THR A 222 10.46 14.42 -1.41
N LEU A 223 9.13 14.40 -1.47
CA LEU A 223 8.26 15.04 -0.46
C LEU A 223 7.76 14.00 0.53
N TYR A 224 7.83 14.38 1.80
CA TYR A 224 7.33 13.57 2.93
C TYR A 224 6.32 14.36 3.75
N ASN A 225 5.28 13.69 4.21
CA ASN A 225 4.30 14.26 5.12
C ASN A 225 4.69 13.96 6.56
N PRO A 226 4.87 14.99 7.41
CA PRO A 226 5.02 14.78 8.84
C PRO A 226 3.71 14.26 9.43
N GLU A 227 3.79 13.13 10.13
CA GLU A 227 2.68 12.49 10.82
C GLU A 227 3.12 12.07 12.22
N THR A 228 2.18 11.63 13.02
CA THR A 228 2.45 10.97 14.31
C THR A 228 1.76 9.62 14.35
N ILE A 229 2.42 8.65 14.97
CA ILE A 229 1.84 7.33 15.21
C ILE A 229 2.00 6.95 16.68
N ARG A 230 1.09 6.12 17.17
CA ARG A 230 1.25 5.45 18.46
C ARG A 230 2.05 4.17 18.24
N VAL A 231 2.93 3.87 19.18
CA VAL A 231 3.75 2.67 19.14
C VAL A 231 3.76 2.02 20.53
N GLY A 232 3.55 0.73 20.58
CA GLY A 232 3.62 -0.07 21.79
C GLY A 232 4.38 -1.36 21.58
N ALA A 233 4.82 -2.00 22.66
CA ALA A 233 5.47 -3.29 22.58
C ALA A 233 4.55 -4.34 21.92
N GLY A 234 5.09 -5.17 21.07
CA GLY A 234 4.36 -6.13 20.27
C GLY A 234 3.92 -5.63 18.91
N ASP A 235 3.97 -4.32 18.67
CA ASP A 235 3.64 -3.77 17.35
C ASP A 235 4.64 -4.24 16.29
N ARG A 236 4.15 -4.37 15.07
CA ARG A 236 4.97 -4.59 13.89
C ARG A 236 5.24 -3.26 13.22
N MET A 237 6.51 -3.00 12.97
CA MET A 237 6.97 -1.80 12.30
C MET A 237 7.79 -2.13 11.08
N ARG A 238 7.84 -1.21 10.15
CA ARG A 238 8.72 -1.30 8.99
C ARG A 238 9.49 0.00 8.80
N PHE A 239 10.67 -0.11 8.23
CA PHE A 239 11.35 1.04 7.65
C PHE A 239 10.73 1.36 6.29
N THR A 240 10.47 2.63 6.05
CA THR A 240 9.84 3.09 4.80
C THR A 240 10.85 3.66 3.81
N LYS A 241 12.09 3.82 4.24
CA LYS A 241 13.19 4.34 3.42
C LYS A 241 14.48 3.61 3.77
N SER A 242 15.25 3.25 2.75
CA SER A 242 16.58 2.70 2.95
C SER A 242 17.56 3.79 3.37
N ASP A 243 18.45 3.45 4.32
CA ASP A 243 19.53 4.30 4.81
C ASP A 243 20.78 3.45 4.98
N ARG A 244 21.74 3.63 4.08
CA ARG A 244 22.98 2.83 4.08
C ARG A 244 23.85 3.07 5.30
N GLU A 245 23.95 4.30 5.76
CA GLU A 245 24.79 4.65 6.91
C GLU A 245 24.28 4.00 8.19
N ARG A 246 22.96 3.96 8.36
CA ARG A 246 22.31 3.34 9.52
C ARG A 246 22.05 1.84 9.33
N GLY A 247 22.17 1.35 8.10
CA GLY A 247 21.88 -0.05 7.77
C GLY A 247 20.37 -0.36 7.73
N TYR A 248 19.53 0.63 7.50
CA TYR A 248 18.08 0.44 7.38
C TYR A 248 17.73 0.04 5.96
N VAL A 249 16.85 -0.94 5.83
CA VAL A 249 16.37 -1.45 4.54
C VAL A 249 14.88 -1.20 4.42
N ALA A 250 14.48 -0.48 3.38
CA ALA A 250 13.07 -0.21 3.11
C ALA A 250 12.25 -1.50 3.03
N ASN A 251 11.05 -1.47 3.60
CA ASN A 251 10.12 -2.59 3.70
C ASN A 251 10.57 -3.75 4.60
N SER A 252 11.71 -3.66 5.29
CA SER A 252 12.04 -4.62 6.32
C SER A 252 11.10 -4.43 7.52
N VAL A 253 10.59 -5.55 8.04
CA VAL A 253 9.61 -5.59 9.13
C VAL A 253 10.29 -6.01 10.43
N TRP A 254 9.99 -5.29 11.48
CA TRP A 254 10.54 -5.45 12.81
C TRP A 254 9.44 -5.50 13.85
N THR A 255 9.70 -6.19 14.95
CA THR A 255 8.78 -6.20 16.10
C THR A 255 9.26 -5.19 17.14
N VAL A 256 8.36 -4.38 17.67
CA VAL A 256 8.64 -3.47 18.77
C VAL A 256 8.74 -4.28 20.06
N THR A 257 9.88 -4.24 20.70
CA THR A 257 10.12 -4.96 21.97
C THR A 257 9.99 -4.07 23.18
N ALA A 258 10.27 -2.77 23.05
CA ALA A 258 10.15 -1.80 24.13
C ALA A 258 9.95 -0.38 23.57
N VAL A 259 9.28 0.45 24.34
CA VAL A 259 9.13 1.88 24.07
C VAL A 259 9.46 2.68 25.33
N SER A 260 10.12 3.82 25.17
CA SER A 260 10.45 4.71 26.29
C SER A 260 10.68 6.13 25.78
N GLY A 261 9.80 7.05 26.13
CA GLY A 261 9.89 8.45 25.70
C GLY A 261 9.88 8.57 24.17
N ASP A 262 11.02 8.96 23.60
CA ASP A 262 11.23 9.07 22.16
C ASP A 262 11.96 7.87 21.54
N SER A 263 12.27 6.85 22.34
CA SER A 263 12.96 5.63 21.90
C SER A 263 12.01 4.51 21.58
N VAL A 264 12.24 3.82 20.48
CA VAL A 264 11.56 2.59 20.08
C VAL A 264 12.62 1.52 19.84
N THR A 265 12.54 0.44 20.59
CA THR A 265 13.44 -0.71 20.41
C THR A 265 12.79 -1.73 19.50
N LEU A 266 13.50 -2.09 18.45
CA LEU A 266 13.05 -3.02 17.40
C LEU A 266 13.89 -4.28 17.38
N SER A 267 13.26 -5.41 17.08
CA SER A 267 13.92 -6.69 16.86
C SER A 267 13.40 -7.37 15.60
N ASP A 268 14.28 -7.95 14.80
CA ASP A 268 13.90 -8.81 13.67
C ASP A 268 14.07 -10.30 13.99
N GLY A 269 14.33 -10.64 15.26
CA GLY A 269 14.63 -11.99 15.74
C GLY A 269 16.13 -12.33 15.74
N LYS A 270 16.96 -11.55 15.06
CA LYS A 270 18.42 -11.71 14.99
C LYS A 270 19.15 -10.50 15.51
N GLN A 271 18.68 -9.31 15.23
CA GLN A 271 19.27 -8.03 15.59
C GLN A 271 18.28 -7.21 16.41
N THR A 272 18.83 -6.38 17.27
CA THR A 272 18.10 -5.37 18.01
C THR A 272 18.58 -4.00 17.59
N ARG A 273 17.64 -3.07 17.37
CA ARG A 273 17.95 -1.68 17.02
C ARG A 273 17.11 -0.74 17.87
N VAL A 274 17.69 0.41 18.18
CA VAL A 274 16.97 1.50 18.85
C VAL A 274 16.85 2.66 17.89
N VAL A 275 15.63 3.09 17.61
CA VAL A 275 15.36 4.29 16.81
C VAL A 275 14.82 5.39 17.71
N ARG A 276 15.20 6.63 17.43
CA ARG A 276 14.81 7.83 18.19
C ARG A 276 14.20 8.88 17.25
N PRO A 277 12.94 8.67 16.84
CA PRO A 277 12.30 9.56 15.86
C PRO A 277 12.18 11.02 16.32
N GLY A 278 12.05 11.25 17.63
CA GLY A 278 11.97 12.60 18.18
C GLY A 278 13.26 13.40 18.14
N GLN A 279 14.40 12.73 17.92
CA GLN A 279 15.72 13.37 17.92
C GLN A 279 16.27 13.64 16.52
N ASP A 280 15.94 12.79 15.55
CA ASP A 280 16.52 12.86 14.20
C ASP A 280 15.44 12.52 13.14
N ARG A 281 15.32 13.39 12.14
CA ARG A 281 14.39 13.20 11.03
C ARG A 281 14.71 11.96 10.19
N ALA A 282 15.98 11.59 10.07
CA ALA A 282 16.39 10.38 9.39
C ALA A 282 15.89 9.09 10.08
N GLU A 283 15.55 9.18 11.37
CA GLU A 283 14.94 8.10 12.15
C GLU A 283 13.41 8.06 12.04
N GLN A 284 12.80 9.01 11.33
CA GLN A 284 11.34 9.14 11.21
C GLN A 284 10.74 8.35 10.04
N HIS A 285 11.56 7.70 9.22
CA HIS A 285 11.09 6.88 8.11
C HIS A 285 10.70 5.48 8.58
N ILE A 286 9.74 5.45 9.46
CA ILE A 286 9.14 4.24 10.03
C ILE A 286 7.62 4.36 10.00
N ASP A 287 6.94 3.21 9.96
CA ASP A 287 5.49 3.14 10.05
C ASP A 287 5.09 1.79 10.65
N LEU A 288 3.83 1.70 11.10
CA LEU A 288 3.26 0.41 11.46
C LEU A 288 3.17 -0.48 10.22
N ALA A 289 3.39 -1.77 10.39
CA ALA A 289 3.52 -2.72 9.29
C ALA A 289 2.29 -3.60 9.08
N TYR A 290 1.14 -3.25 9.67
CA TYR A 290 -0.11 -4.02 9.46
C TYR A 290 -0.70 -3.74 8.08
N ALA A 291 -0.83 -2.48 7.71
CA ALA A 291 -1.30 -2.03 6.41
C ALA A 291 -0.27 -1.11 5.75
N ILE A 292 -0.08 -1.29 4.46
CA ILE A 292 0.80 -0.45 3.64
C ILE A 292 0.06 0.01 2.38
N THR A 293 0.55 1.07 1.75
CA THR A 293 0.01 1.47 0.44
C THR A 293 0.62 0.62 -0.67
N ALA A 294 -0.13 0.44 -1.75
CA ALA A 294 0.35 -0.31 -2.93
C ALA A 294 1.63 0.28 -3.49
N HIS A 295 1.77 1.61 -3.47
CA HIS A 295 2.99 2.29 -3.89
C HIS A 295 4.21 1.87 -3.06
N SER A 296 4.04 1.77 -1.74
CA SER A 296 5.09 1.31 -0.82
C SER A 296 5.29 -0.21 -0.85
N ALA A 297 4.31 -0.97 -1.33
CA ALA A 297 4.37 -2.42 -1.43
C ALA A 297 5.21 -2.93 -2.61
N GLN A 298 5.72 -2.06 -3.46
CA GLN A 298 6.56 -2.47 -4.58
C GLN A 298 7.80 -3.22 -4.06
N GLY A 299 7.98 -4.44 -4.55
CA GLY A 299 9.03 -5.33 -4.09
C GLY A 299 8.73 -6.11 -2.80
N ALA A 300 7.65 -5.79 -2.09
CA ALA A 300 7.19 -6.59 -0.97
C ALA A 300 6.35 -7.78 -1.48
N SER A 301 6.55 -8.95 -0.89
CA SER A 301 5.73 -10.12 -1.15
C SER A 301 5.51 -10.89 0.15
N GLU A 302 4.29 -11.39 0.32
CA GLU A 302 3.93 -12.19 1.48
C GLU A 302 3.12 -13.41 1.06
N THR A 303 2.99 -14.38 1.96
CA THR A 303 2.22 -15.59 1.69
C THR A 303 0.74 -15.26 1.46
N PHE A 304 0.19 -14.37 2.27
CA PHE A 304 -1.20 -13.94 2.22
C PHE A 304 -1.30 -12.44 2.03
N ALA A 305 -2.35 -11.99 1.37
CA ALA A 305 -2.68 -10.57 1.29
C ALA A 305 -4.16 -10.33 1.56
N ILE A 306 -4.42 -9.16 2.14
CA ILE A 306 -5.74 -8.55 2.20
C ILE A 306 -5.66 -7.26 1.40
N ALA A 307 -6.51 -7.10 0.40
CA ALA A 307 -6.51 -5.93 -0.47
C ALA A 307 -7.79 -5.12 -0.27
N LEU A 308 -7.64 -3.82 -0.01
CA LEU A 308 -8.74 -2.86 -0.02
C LEU A 308 -8.79 -2.18 -1.38
N GLU A 309 -9.81 -2.50 -2.13
CA GLU A 309 -10.09 -1.95 -3.45
C GLU A 309 -11.42 -1.22 -3.43
N GLY A 310 -11.58 -0.17 -4.23
CA GLY A 310 -12.86 0.51 -4.24
C GLY A 310 -12.90 1.73 -5.13
N THR A 311 -14.06 2.36 -5.16
CA THR A 311 -14.35 3.51 -6.03
C THR A 311 -14.96 4.70 -5.29
N GLU A 312 -15.19 4.58 -3.97
CA GLU A 312 -15.77 5.67 -3.21
C GLU A 312 -14.72 6.65 -2.70
N GLY A 313 -15.06 7.94 -2.73
CA GLY A 313 -14.19 9.01 -2.29
C GLY A 313 -12.89 9.05 -3.07
N GLY A 314 -11.78 9.22 -2.37
CA GLY A 314 -10.44 9.26 -2.96
C GLY A 314 -10.01 7.95 -3.63
N ARG A 315 -10.64 6.83 -3.31
CA ARG A 315 -10.37 5.53 -3.95
C ARG A 315 -10.70 5.53 -5.44
N LYS A 316 -11.69 6.32 -5.86
CA LYS A 316 -12.11 6.43 -7.26
C LYS A 316 -10.96 6.83 -8.19
N GLN A 317 -10.10 7.71 -7.74
CA GLN A 317 -8.96 8.18 -8.52
C GLN A 317 -7.84 7.12 -8.61
N MET A 318 -7.77 6.24 -7.64
CA MET A 318 -6.76 5.18 -7.55
C MET A 318 -7.25 3.86 -8.16
N ALA A 319 -8.56 3.71 -8.37
CA ALA A 319 -9.14 2.49 -8.91
C ALA A 319 -8.73 2.29 -10.38
N GLY A 320 -8.23 1.12 -10.69
CA GLY A 320 -7.81 0.78 -12.04
C GLY A 320 -7.09 -0.55 -12.11
N PHE A 321 -6.68 -0.89 -13.31
CA PHE A 321 -5.97 -2.14 -13.60
C PHE A 321 -4.66 -2.28 -12.80
N GLU A 322 -3.83 -1.25 -12.78
CA GLU A 322 -2.55 -1.27 -12.07
C GLU A 322 -2.72 -1.52 -10.58
N SER A 323 -3.68 -0.84 -9.95
CA SER A 323 -3.99 -1.01 -8.54
C SER A 323 -4.41 -2.44 -8.22
N ALA A 324 -5.33 -2.99 -9.00
CA ALA A 324 -5.77 -4.37 -8.86
C ALA A 324 -4.63 -5.36 -9.08
N TYR A 325 -3.82 -5.15 -10.11
CA TYR A 325 -2.66 -5.99 -10.41
C TYR A 325 -1.64 -6.00 -9.28
N VAL A 326 -1.28 -4.84 -8.75
CA VAL A 326 -0.34 -4.74 -7.63
C VAL A 326 -0.87 -5.51 -6.42
N ALA A 327 -2.12 -5.34 -6.07
CA ALA A 327 -2.73 -6.05 -4.94
C ALA A 327 -2.74 -7.56 -5.16
N LEU A 328 -3.16 -8.02 -6.33
CA LEU A 328 -3.30 -9.45 -6.64
C LEU A 328 -1.97 -10.17 -6.88
N SER A 329 -0.93 -9.46 -7.29
CA SER A 329 0.37 -10.06 -7.60
C SER A 329 1.32 -10.17 -6.40
N ARG A 330 0.99 -9.58 -5.23
CA ARG A 330 1.88 -9.53 -4.06
C ARG A 330 1.80 -10.75 -3.13
N MET A 331 0.84 -11.64 -3.34
CA MET A 331 0.67 -12.81 -2.49
C MET A 331 1.11 -14.09 -3.20
N LYS A 332 1.58 -15.06 -2.41
CA LYS A 332 2.02 -16.37 -2.90
C LYS A 332 0.90 -17.40 -2.91
N GLN A 333 0.02 -17.41 -1.91
CA GLN A 333 -0.98 -18.45 -1.72
C GLN A 333 -2.42 -17.96 -1.73
N HIS A 334 -2.70 -16.79 -1.15
CA HIS A 334 -4.08 -16.33 -1.01
C HIS A 334 -4.19 -14.81 -0.98
N VAL A 335 -5.21 -14.29 -1.65
CA VAL A 335 -5.65 -12.91 -1.52
C VAL A 335 -7.12 -12.85 -1.12
N GLN A 336 -7.42 -11.99 -0.14
CA GLN A 336 -8.77 -11.61 0.22
C GLN A 336 -8.99 -10.18 -0.20
N VAL A 337 -9.98 -9.94 -1.05
CA VAL A 337 -10.33 -8.60 -1.52
C VAL A 337 -11.55 -8.09 -0.76
N TYR A 338 -11.47 -6.87 -0.26
CA TYR A 338 -12.59 -6.11 0.30
C TYR A 338 -12.82 -4.88 -0.56
N THR A 339 -14.06 -4.63 -0.94
CA THR A 339 -14.41 -3.50 -1.78
C THR A 339 -15.65 -2.77 -1.29
N ASP A 340 -15.67 -1.47 -1.48
CA ASP A 340 -16.85 -0.64 -1.21
C ASP A 340 -17.88 -0.68 -2.35
N ASP A 341 -17.46 -1.06 -3.55
CA ASP A 341 -18.31 -1.15 -4.74
C ASP A 341 -17.69 -2.12 -5.75
N ARG A 342 -18.17 -3.35 -5.75
CA ARG A 342 -17.65 -4.40 -6.63
C ARG A 342 -17.87 -4.07 -8.12
N GLN A 343 -19.06 -3.66 -8.48
CA GLN A 343 -19.39 -3.35 -9.87
C GLN A 343 -18.61 -2.13 -10.37
N GLY A 344 -18.56 -1.07 -9.57
CA GLY A 344 -17.81 0.14 -9.88
C GLY A 344 -16.30 -0.12 -9.98
N TRP A 345 -15.76 -0.97 -9.12
CA TRP A 345 -14.36 -1.38 -9.18
C TRP A 345 -14.03 -2.14 -10.48
N VAL A 346 -14.85 -3.14 -10.83
CA VAL A 346 -14.69 -3.88 -12.09
C VAL A 346 -14.79 -2.94 -13.30
N LYS A 347 -15.76 -2.03 -13.28
CA LYS A 347 -15.93 -1.01 -14.33
C LYS A 347 -14.72 -0.07 -14.42
N ALA A 348 -14.16 0.35 -13.30
CA ALA A 348 -12.97 1.20 -13.26
C ALA A 348 -11.75 0.50 -13.87
N ILE A 349 -11.55 -0.77 -13.58
CA ILE A 349 -10.48 -1.58 -14.18
C ILE A 349 -10.63 -1.64 -15.70
N ASN A 350 -11.82 -1.93 -16.19
CA ASN A 350 -12.10 -1.99 -17.63
C ASN A 350 -11.99 -0.62 -18.31
N SER A 351 -12.43 0.45 -17.65
CA SER A 351 -12.35 1.83 -18.19
C SER A 351 -10.93 2.36 -18.23
N ALA A 352 -10.12 2.04 -17.23
CA ALA A 352 -8.70 2.43 -17.20
C ALA A 352 -7.94 1.79 -18.35
N GLU A 353 -8.32 0.59 -18.75
CA GLU A 353 -7.78 -0.10 -19.92
C GLU A 353 -8.08 0.66 -21.21
N GLN A 354 -9.30 1.17 -21.37
CA GLN A 354 -9.71 1.95 -22.54
C GLN A 354 -9.10 3.36 -22.55
N LYS A 355 -8.96 3.99 -21.39
CA LYS A 355 -8.33 5.31 -21.25
C LYS A 355 -6.82 5.23 -21.32
N GLY A 356 -6.23 4.13 -20.89
CA GLY A 356 -4.79 3.88 -20.97
C GLY A 356 -4.24 4.05 -22.39
N THR A 357 -4.98 3.58 -23.37
CA THR A 357 -4.60 3.74 -24.79
C THR A 357 -4.69 5.18 -25.30
N ALA A 358 -5.50 6.05 -24.69
CA ALA A 358 -5.63 7.45 -25.08
C ALA A 358 -4.76 8.41 -24.24
N HIS A 359 -4.53 8.10 -22.97
CA HIS A 359 -3.71 8.90 -22.06
C HIS A 359 -2.21 8.62 -22.18
N ASP A 360 -1.82 7.45 -22.64
CA ASP A 360 -0.42 7.05 -22.82
C ASP A 360 0.32 7.92 -23.85
N VAL A 361 -0.43 8.56 -24.76
CA VAL A 361 0.11 9.53 -25.71
C VAL A 361 0.48 10.86 -25.02
N LEU A 362 -0.06 11.13 -23.82
CA LEU A 362 0.10 12.41 -23.13
C LEU A 362 1.06 12.37 -21.92
N GLU A 363 1.37 11.18 -21.38
CA GLU A 363 2.30 11.02 -20.26
C GLU A 363 3.34 9.93 -20.55
N PRO A 364 4.58 10.31 -20.97
CA PRO A 364 5.62 9.36 -21.37
C PRO A 364 6.00 8.32 -20.31
N LYS A 365 5.59 8.54 -19.05
CA LYS A 365 5.89 7.66 -17.94
C LYS A 365 4.83 6.59 -17.73
N SER A 366 3.55 6.91 -17.97
CA SER A 366 2.47 5.92 -18.02
C SER A 366 2.72 4.90 -19.14
N GLU A 367 3.23 5.34 -20.30
CA GLU A 367 3.68 4.44 -21.36
C GLU A 367 4.76 3.47 -20.88
N ARG A 368 5.71 3.96 -20.11
CA ARG A 368 6.83 3.14 -19.63
C ARG A 368 6.36 2.11 -18.58
N GLU A 369 5.47 2.50 -17.70
CA GLU A 369 4.87 1.60 -16.70
C GLU A 369 3.94 0.58 -17.35
N MET A 370 3.12 0.98 -18.30
CA MET A 370 2.26 0.07 -19.07
C MET A 370 3.06 -0.85 -19.99
N MET A 371 4.11 -0.35 -20.65
CA MET A 371 5.03 -1.20 -21.40
C MET A 371 5.74 -2.22 -20.50
N ASN A 372 6.08 -1.84 -19.26
CA ASN A 372 6.66 -2.75 -18.28
C ASN A 372 5.63 -3.80 -17.80
N ALA A 373 4.39 -3.40 -17.63
CA ALA A 373 3.29 -4.33 -17.32
C ALA A 373 3.04 -5.29 -18.49
N GLU A 374 2.94 -4.81 -19.72
CA GLU A 374 2.76 -5.64 -20.90
C GLU A 374 3.94 -6.62 -21.12
N ARG A 375 5.15 -6.22 -20.79
CA ARG A 375 6.34 -7.09 -20.81
C ARG A 375 6.26 -8.19 -19.76
N LEU A 376 5.89 -7.84 -18.54
CA LEU A 376 5.63 -8.80 -17.48
C LEU A 376 4.59 -9.82 -17.93
N PHE A 377 3.57 -9.36 -18.62
CA PHE A 377 2.48 -10.18 -19.15
C PHE A 377 2.93 -11.12 -20.25
N SER A 378 3.70 -10.62 -21.19
CA SER A 378 4.26 -11.43 -22.28
C SER A 378 5.16 -12.54 -21.75
N THR A 379 6.02 -12.23 -20.78
CA THR A 379 6.93 -13.22 -20.20
C THR A 379 6.23 -14.19 -19.25
N ALA A 380 5.19 -13.76 -18.53
CA ALA A 380 4.35 -14.66 -17.75
C ALA A 380 3.65 -15.68 -18.64
N ARG A 381 3.18 -15.28 -19.83
CA ARG A 381 2.66 -16.20 -20.85
C ARG A 381 3.70 -17.19 -21.32
N GLU A 382 4.91 -16.74 -21.67
CA GLU A 382 6.00 -17.60 -22.10
C GLU A 382 6.35 -18.65 -21.04
N LEU A 383 6.42 -18.26 -19.77
CA LEU A 383 6.67 -19.17 -18.65
C LEU A 383 5.51 -20.16 -18.43
N ARG A 384 4.28 -19.76 -18.69
CA ARG A 384 3.11 -20.63 -18.64
C ARG A 384 3.16 -21.68 -19.74
N ASP A 385 3.54 -21.30 -20.95
CA ASP A 385 3.59 -22.18 -22.10
C ASP A 385 4.75 -23.19 -22.03
N VAL A 386 5.77 -22.91 -21.22
CA VAL A 386 6.92 -23.79 -20.97
C VAL A 386 6.71 -24.72 -19.76
N ALA A 387 5.84 -24.35 -18.86
CA ALA A 387 5.50 -25.17 -17.68
C ALA A 387 4.30 -26.05 -17.95
#